data_adffa3b22ef72de0a6b3638c4853c20f
#
_entry.id   adffa3b22ef72de0a6b3638c4853c20f
#
_cell.length_a   1.000
_cell.length_b   1.000
_cell.length_c   1.000
_cell.angle_alpha   90.00
_cell.angle_beta   90.00
_cell.angle_gamma   90.00
#
_symmetry.space_group_name_H-M   'P 1'
#
loop_
_entity.id
_entity.type
_entity.pdbx_description
1 polymer ?
#
loop_
_entity_poly.entity_id
_entity_poly.type
_entity_poly.pdbx_seq_one_letter_code
_entity_poly.pdbx_strand_id
1 'polypeptide(L)'
;TGVIMPPKGYLKRLREICTKHGILLIFDEVITGFGRLGSAFAAQEFDVIPDLITCAKGLTNGAIPMGAVLVQNHIYDDMMAAGKGAIELFHGYTYSGHPVAAAAGLATLEIYRSENLLHRAADLAGYWEEAAHSLRGCKHVKDVRNYGLVAGIELESMPDAPGKRAYEVFVRC
;
A
#
# COMPACT_ATOMS: atom_id res chain seq x y z
N THR A 1 -7.43 -1.68 5.83
CA THR A 1 -8.64 -2.40 6.22
C THR A 1 -9.85 -1.49 6.05
N GLY A 2 -10.83 -1.90 5.27
CA GLY A 2 -12.10 -1.18 5.12
C GLY A 2 -12.04 0.13 4.34
N VAL A 3 -10.93 0.48 3.73
CA VAL A 3 -10.73 1.71 2.95
C VAL A 3 -11.21 2.94 3.74
N ILE A 4 -10.66 3.09 4.96
CA ILE A 4 -10.94 4.23 5.82
C ILE A 4 -9.92 5.31 5.49
N MET A 5 -10.38 6.36 4.83
CA MET A 5 -9.51 7.46 4.42
C MET A 5 -9.18 8.36 5.61
N PRO A 6 -7.91 8.75 5.76
CA PRO A 6 -7.54 9.72 6.79
C PRO A 6 -8.13 11.10 6.45
N PRO A 7 -8.52 11.90 7.45
CA PRO A 7 -8.91 13.29 7.23
C PRO A 7 -7.81 14.09 6.52
N LYS A 8 -8.21 15.11 5.76
CA LYS A 8 -7.26 15.99 5.07
C LYS A 8 -6.24 16.58 6.05
N GLY A 9 -4.96 16.44 5.72
CA GLY A 9 -3.86 16.94 6.54
C GLY A 9 -3.40 15.99 7.66
N TYR A 10 -4.09 14.88 7.91
CA TYR A 10 -3.73 13.93 8.97
C TYR A 10 -2.30 13.40 8.81
N LEU A 11 -1.94 12.91 7.63
CA LEU A 11 -0.62 12.33 7.40
C LEU A 11 0.49 13.38 7.48
N LYS A 12 0.25 14.61 7.00
CA LYS A 12 1.19 15.72 7.15
C LYS A 12 1.39 16.07 8.64
N ARG A 13 0.30 16.13 9.38
CA ARG A 13 0.39 16.39 10.83
C ARG A 13 1.11 15.27 11.57
N LEU A 14 0.88 14.02 11.19
CA LEU A 14 1.59 12.87 11.74
C LEU A 14 3.11 12.97 11.47
N ARG A 15 3.51 13.34 10.25
CA ARG A 15 4.92 13.56 9.90
C ARG A 15 5.55 14.66 10.75
N GLU A 16 4.85 15.78 10.94
CA GLU A 16 5.32 16.89 11.81
C GLU A 16 5.56 16.42 13.25
N ILE A 17 4.62 15.66 13.80
CA ILE A 17 4.72 15.11 15.16
C ILE A 17 5.92 14.15 15.25
N CYS A 18 6.05 13.21 14.32
CA CYS A 18 7.16 12.27 14.30
C CYS A 18 8.50 13.01 14.21
N THR A 19 8.62 14.00 13.33
CA THR A 19 9.83 14.81 13.20
C THR A 19 10.15 15.58 14.49
N LYS A 20 9.13 16.20 15.10
CA LYS A 20 9.30 16.95 16.35
C LYS A 20 9.84 16.10 17.49
N HIS A 21 9.45 14.84 17.54
CA HIS A 21 9.77 13.95 18.65
C HIS A 21 10.87 12.92 18.32
N GLY A 22 11.52 13.00 17.15
CA GLY A 22 12.56 12.07 16.74
C GLY A 22 12.04 10.64 16.53
N ILE A 23 10.78 10.49 16.09
CA ILE A 23 10.13 9.21 15.85
C ILE A 23 10.20 8.89 14.37
N LEU A 24 10.63 7.68 14.02
CA LEU A 24 10.61 7.21 12.63
C LEU A 24 9.17 6.95 12.18
N LEU A 25 8.80 7.49 11.03
CA LEU A 25 7.51 7.25 10.39
C LEU A 25 7.64 6.17 9.32
N ILE A 26 6.89 5.09 9.46
CA ILE A 26 6.85 3.98 8.52
C ILE A 26 5.51 3.97 7.82
N PHE A 27 5.52 3.98 6.48
CA PHE A 27 4.34 3.74 5.66
C PHE A 27 4.30 2.29 5.21
N ASP A 28 3.22 1.58 5.56
CA ASP A 28 2.93 0.27 5.01
C ASP A 28 2.20 0.42 3.68
N GLU A 29 2.97 0.33 2.61
CA GLU A 29 2.50 0.46 1.23
C GLU A 29 2.35 -0.89 0.52
N VAL A 30 2.20 -1.96 1.28
CA VAL A 30 2.00 -3.31 0.73
C VAL A 30 0.77 -3.40 -0.19
N ILE A 31 -0.27 -2.61 0.11
CA ILE A 31 -1.48 -2.53 -0.74
C ILE A 31 -1.48 -1.26 -1.59
N THR A 32 -1.06 -0.14 -1.05
CA THR A 32 -1.19 1.18 -1.67
C THR A 32 -0.11 1.48 -2.71
N GLY A 33 1.03 0.80 -2.63
CA GLY A 33 2.10 0.93 -3.61
C GLY A 33 1.74 0.42 -5.00
N PHE A 34 2.56 0.81 -5.96
CA PHE A 34 2.51 0.40 -7.37
C PHE A 34 1.19 0.75 -8.08
N GLY A 35 0.71 1.98 -7.86
CA GLY A 35 -0.39 2.57 -8.64
C GLY A 35 -1.78 2.40 -8.06
N ARG A 36 -1.95 1.71 -6.93
CA ARG A 36 -3.27 1.43 -6.37
C ARG A 36 -4.10 2.68 -6.07
N LEU A 37 -3.46 3.78 -5.72
CA LEU A 37 -4.13 5.06 -5.43
C LEU A 37 -3.99 6.10 -6.58
N GLY A 38 -3.44 5.70 -7.72
CA GLY A 38 -3.21 6.61 -8.85
C GLY A 38 -1.77 7.15 -8.94
N SER A 39 -0.98 7.00 -7.87
CA SER A 39 0.46 7.34 -7.82
C SER A 39 1.28 6.09 -7.56
N ALA A 40 2.61 6.12 -7.79
CA ALA A 40 3.46 4.96 -7.53
C ALA A 40 3.38 4.49 -6.07
N PHE A 41 3.33 5.45 -5.13
CA PHE A 41 3.16 5.21 -3.70
C PHE A 41 2.18 6.21 -3.08
N ALA A 42 1.48 5.81 -2.01
CA ALA A 42 0.62 6.70 -1.24
C ALA A 42 1.41 7.88 -0.64
N ALA A 43 2.68 7.68 -0.33
CA ALA A 43 3.60 8.74 0.10
C ALA A 43 3.61 9.93 -0.88
N GLN A 44 3.62 9.64 -2.19
CA GLN A 44 3.54 10.67 -3.24
C GLN A 44 2.14 11.27 -3.34
N GLU A 45 1.10 10.44 -3.28
CA GLU A 45 -0.29 10.86 -3.36
C GLU A 45 -0.66 11.88 -2.26
N PHE A 46 -0.17 11.65 -1.05
CA PHE A 46 -0.45 12.52 0.10
C PHE A 46 0.63 13.59 0.34
N ASP A 47 1.66 13.66 -0.52
CA ASP A 47 2.78 14.60 -0.39
C ASP A 47 3.40 14.55 1.02
N VAL A 48 3.76 13.33 1.47
CA VAL A 48 4.41 13.06 2.76
C VAL A 48 5.56 12.11 2.55
N ILE A 49 6.75 12.48 3.04
CA ILE A 49 7.93 11.63 2.96
C ILE A 49 8.10 10.89 4.29
N PRO A 50 7.85 9.56 4.35
CA PRO A 50 8.13 8.75 5.53
C PRO A 50 9.63 8.44 5.63
N ASP A 51 10.06 7.92 6.76
CA ASP A 51 11.44 7.46 6.96
C ASP A 51 11.66 6.07 6.33
N LEU A 52 10.64 5.23 6.35
CA LEU A 52 10.64 3.91 5.73
C LEU A 52 9.33 3.65 4.99
N ILE A 53 9.42 2.86 3.92
CA ILE A 53 8.25 2.31 3.22
C ILE A 53 8.41 0.80 3.16
N THR A 54 7.39 0.05 3.58
CA THR A 54 7.30 -1.38 3.31
C THR A 54 6.42 -1.62 2.09
N CYS A 55 6.86 -2.47 1.17
CA CYS A 55 6.10 -2.81 -0.03
C CYS A 55 6.21 -4.29 -0.40
N ALA A 56 5.21 -4.80 -1.11
CA ALA A 56 5.13 -6.16 -1.61
C ALA A 56 4.13 -6.23 -2.77
N LYS A 57 3.40 -7.32 -2.92
CA LYS A 57 2.29 -7.54 -3.89
C LYS A 57 2.59 -6.99 -5.30
N GLY A 58 2.33 -5.71 -5.54
CA GLY A 58 2.61 -5.04 -6.81
C GLY A 58 4.10 -5.05 -7.22
N LEU A 59 5.01 -5.29 -6.29
CA LEU A 59 6.44 -5.36 -6.57
C LEU A 59 6.80 -6.46 -7.60
N THR A 60 6.14 -7.60 -7.53
CA THR A 60 6.28 -8.72 -8.48
C THR A 60 4.96 -9.11 -9.12
N ASN A 61 3.91 -8.33 -8.85
CA ASN A 61 2.54 -8.61 -9.30
C ASN A 61 2.05 -10.03 -8.96
N GLY A 62 2.57 -10.61 -7.88
CA GLY A 62 2.21 -11.94 -7.40
C GLY A 62 2.88 -13.11 -8.14
N ALA A 63 3.74 -12.85 -9.11
CA ALA A 63 4.44 -13.91 -9.86
C ALA A 63 5.40 -14.72 -8.98
N ILE A 64 6.09 -14.05 -8.06
CA ILE A 64 6.97 -14.65 -7.04
C ILE A 64 6.77 -13.92 -5.71
N PRO A 65 6.72 -14.62 -4.57
CA PRO A 65 6.70 -13.97 -3.26
C PRO A 65 7.93 -13.08 -3.05
N MET A 66 7.69 -11.78 -2.86
CA MET A 66 8.74 -10.79 -2.60
C MET A 66 8.18 -9.61 -1.82
N GLY A 67 8.95 -9.09 -0.88
CA GLY A 67 8.72 -7.83 -0.23
C GLY A 67 10.00 -7.02 -0.19
N ALA A 68 9.87 -5.72 0.04
CA ALA A 68 11.01 -4.82 0.18
C ALA A 68 10.72 -3.76 1.24
N VAL A 69 11.79 -3.25 1.82
CA VAL A 69 11.78 -2.07 2.69
C VAL A 69 12.65 -1.01 2.03
N LEU A 70 12.07 0.15 1.74
CA LEU A 70 12.77 1.33 1.26
C LEU A 70 13.10 2.19 2.47
N VAL A 71 14.34 2.63 2.58
CA VAL A 71 14.86 3.33 3.75
C VAL A 71 15.49 4.65 3.31
N GLN A 72 15.26 5.73 4.07
CA GLN A 72 15.92 7.01 3.83
C GLN A 72 17.44 6.90 3.99
N ASN A 73 18.20 7.63 3.16
CA ASN A 73 19.65 7.55 3.13
C ASN A 73 20.30 7.80 4.49
N HIS A 74 19.81 8.76 5.27
CA HIS A 74 20.39 9.06 6.58
C HIS A 74 20.33 7.85 7.54
N ILE A 75 19.26 7.05 7.51
CA ILE A 75 19.13 5.85 8.34
C ILE A 75 20.12 4.78 7.86
N TYR A 76 20.23 4.61 6.53
CA TYR A 76 21.22 3.69 5.96
C TYR A 76 22.64 4.09 6.33
N ASP A 77 22.99 5.36 6.17
CA ASP A 77 24.32 5.88 6.47
C ASP A 77 24.69 5.73 7.95
N ASP A 78 23.74 5.98 8.86
CA ASP A 78 23.92 5.79 10.29
C ASP A 78 24.18 4.31 10.63
N MET A 79 23.44 3.38 10.00
CA MET A 79 23.64 1.94 10.20
C MET A 79 25.01 1.49 9.67
N MET A 80 25.41 1.95 8.50
CA MET A 80 26.73 1.63 7.91
C MET A 80 27.86 2.18 8.77
N ALA A 81 27.73 3.41 9.28
CA ALA A 81 28.70 4.03 10.15
C ALA A 81 28.82 3.31 11.53
N ALA A 82 27.72 2.78 12.04
CA ALA A 82 27.70 2.04 13.31
C ALA A 82 28.43 0.69 13.22
N GLY A 83 28.47 0.08 12.05
CA GLY A 83 29.08 -1.24 11.83
C GLY A 83 30.58 -1.33 12.08
N LYS A 84 31.33 -0.23 11.91
CA LYS A 84 32.79 -0.14 12.19
C LYS A 84 33.60 -1.36 11.75
N GLY A 85 33.31 -1.93 10.58
CA GLY A 85 34.00 -3.11 10.04
C GLY A 85 33.45 -4.47 10.52
N ALA A 86 32.34 -4.47 11.29
CA ALA A 86 31.54 -5.65 11.56
C ALA A 86 30.38 -5.74 10.54
N ILE A 87 29.43 -6.66 10.78
CA ILE A 87 28.18 -6.73 10.01
C ILE A 87 27.31 -5.53 10.42
N GLU A 88 27.03 -4.64 9.49
CA GLU A 88 26.33 -3.37 9.71
C GLU A 88 24.89 -3.60 10.19
N LEU A 89 24.22 -4.57 9.57
CA LEU A 89 22.89 -5.04 9.98
C LEU A 89 22.92 -6.54 10.15
N PHE A 90 23.01 -7.01 11.38
CA PHE A 90 22.94 -8.44 11.68
C PHE A 90 21.47 -8.91 11.58
N HIS A 91 21.02 -9.06 10.36
CA HIS A 91 19.65 -9.47 10.06
C HIS A 91 19.70 -10.49 8.91
N GLY A 92 19.23 -11.71 9.16
CA GLY A 92 19.32 -12.77 8.19
C GLY A 92 17.96 -13.10 7.57
N TYR A 93 17.74 -12.73 6.35
CA TYR A 93 16.78 -13.38 5.47
C TYR A 93 17.54 -14.26 4.48
N THR A 94 17.55 -15.56 4.68
CA THR A 94 18.28 -16.51 3.81
C THR A 94 17.90 -16.37 2.34
N TYR A 95 16.65 -16.03 2.06
CA TYR A 95 16.14 -15.86 0.70
C TYR A 95 16.11 -14.40 0.20
N SER A 96 16.63 -13.44 0.97
CA SER A 96 16.74 -12.06 0.51
C SER A 96 17.64 -11.96 -0.74
N GLY A 97 17.20 -11.17 -1.71
CA GLY A 97 17.92 -11.03 -2.98
C GLY A 97 17.81 -12.26 -3.88
N HIS A 98 16.81 -13.13 -3.69
CA HIS A 98 16.60 -14.31 -4.53
C HIS A 98 16.56 -13.91 -6.01
N PRO A 99 17.44 -14.47 -6.87
CA PRO A 99 17.64 -13.95 -8.23
C PRO A 99 16.38 -14.02 -9.11
N VAL A 100 15.58 -15.07 -8.96
CA VAL A 100 14.31 -15.20 -9.70
C VAL A 100 13.29 -14.16 -9.24
N ALA A 101 13.20 -13.89 -7.94
CA ALA A 101 12.31 -12.85 -7.42
C ALA A 101 12.74 -11.45 -7.87
N ALA A 102 14.06 -11.17 -7.85
CA ALA A 102 14.62 -9.91 -8.34
C ALA A 102 14.34 -9.73 -9.85
N ALA A 103 14.52 -10.78 -10.65
CA ALA A 103 14.22 -10.76 -12.09
C ALA A 103 12.72 -10.49 -12.35
N ALA A 104 11.83 -11.12 -11.60
CA ALA A 104 10.39 -10.87 -11.68
C ALA A 104 10.02 -9.43 -11.30
N GLY A 105 10.65 -8.90 -10.24
CA GLY A 105 10.49 -7.50 -9.84
C GLY A 105 10.92 -6.52 -10.92
N LEU A 106 12.10 -6.73 -11.50
CA LEU A 106 12.61 -5.91 -12.61
C LEU A 106 11.69 -5.94 -13.83
N ALA A 107 11.22 -7.12 -14.23
CA ALA A 107 10.28 -7.27 -15.33
C ALA A 107 8.95 -6.54 -15.03
N THR A 108 8.44 -6.64 -13.81
CA THR A 108 7.22 -5.95 -13.39
C THR A 108 7.38 -4.43 -13.45
N LEU A 109 8.50 -3.88 -12.95
CA LEU A 109 8.78 -2.45 -13.01
C LEU A 109 8.91 -1.95 -14.46
N GLU A 110 9.50 -2.76 -15.34
CA GLU A 110 9.58 -2.43 -16.78
C GLU A 110 8.20 -2.39 -17.43
N ILE A 111 7.31 -3.33 -17.11
CA ILE A 111 5.92 -3.34 -17.59
C ILE A 111 5.16 -2.10 -17.09
N TYR A 112 5.28 -1.73 -15.82
CA TYR A 112 4.68 -0.50 -15.29
C TYR A 112 5.10 0.73 -16.10
N ARG A 113 6.38 0.80 -16.49
CA ARG A 113 6.94 1.90 -17.26
C ARG A 113 6.51 1.87 -18.72
N SER A 114 6.71 0.73 -19.41
CA SER A 114 6.48 0.59 -20.85
C SER A 114 5.02 0.68 -21.23
N GLU A 115 4.12 0.21 -20.38
CA GLU A 115 2.67 0.27 -20.59
C GLU A 115 2.00 1.46 -19.88
N ASN A 116 2.79 2.33 -19.22
CA ASN A 116 2.29 3.51 -18.49
C ASN A 116 1.19 3.18 -17.48
N LEU A 117 1.31 2.05 -16.77
CA LEU A 117 0.23 1.52 -15.94
C LEU A 117 -0.11 2.38 -14.73
N LEU A 118 0.86 3.15 -14.21
CA LEU A 118 0.60 4.07 -13.09
C LEU A 118 -0.35 5.20 -13.52
N HIS A 119 -0.14 5.77 -14.72
CA HIS A 119 -1.04 6.77 -15.29
C HIS A 119 -2.42 6.18 -15.59
N ARG A 120 -2.45 4.99 -16.20
CA ARG A 120 -3.70 4.27 -16.46
C ARG A 120 -4.49 4.02 -15.19
N ALA A 121 -3.83 3.75 -14.07
CA ALA A 121 -4.49 3.58 -12.77
C ALA A 121 -5.18 4.88 -12.31
N ALA A 122 -4.53 6.04 -12.50
CA ALA A 122 -5.14 7.34 -12.22
C ALA A 122 -6.35 7.61 -13.10
N ASP A 123 -6.24 7.34 -14.41
CA ASP A 123 -7.35 7.55 -15.38
C ASP A 123 -8.58 6.68 -15.06
N LEU A 124 -8.36 5.47 -14.55
CA LEU A 124 -9.44 4.54 -14.21
C LEU A 124 -10.12 4.87 -12.86
N ALA A 125 -9.55 5.74 -12.05
CA ALA A 125 -10.05 6.01 -10.70
C ALA A 125 -11.49 6.53 -10.70
N GLY A 126 -11.84 7.43 -11.63
CA GLY A 126 -13.21 7.96 -11.77
C GLY A 126 -14.22 6.88 -12.13
N TYR A 127 -13.90 6.06 -13.13
CA TYR A 127 -14.75 4.91 -13.50
C TYR A 127 -14.95 3.94 -12.33
N TRP A 128 -13.88 3.63 -11.59
CA TRP A 128 -13.94 2.76 -10.42
C TRP A 128 -14.81 3.34 -9.32
N GLU A 129 -14.71 4.65 -9.07
CA GLU A 129 -15.54 5.36 -8.10
C GLU A 129 -17.02 5.25 -8.46
N GLU A 130 -17.39 5.59 -9.70
CA GLU A 130 -18.77 5.49 -10.19
C GLU A 130 -19.31 4.05 -10.05
N ALA A 131 -18.52 3.06 -10.50
CA ALA A 131 -18.90 1.65 -10.40
C ALA A 131 -19.10 1.20 -8.95
N ALA A 132 -18.21 1.55 -8.03
CA ALA A 132 -18.35 1.22 -6.61
C ALA A 132 -19.57 1.91 -5.99
N HIS A 133 -19.75 3.20 -6.25
CA HIS A 133 -20.83 4.00 -5.68
C HIS A 133 -22.21 3.69 -6.30
N SER A 134 -22.28 3.03 -7.47
CA SER A 134 -23.54 2.52 -8.03
C SER A 134 -24.23 1.50 -7.11
N LEU A 135 -23.48 0.91 -6.18
CA LEU A 135 -24.02 -0.01 -5.17
C LEU A 135 -24.72 0.70 -4.01
N ARG A 136 -24.64 2.02 -3.91
CA ARG A 136 -25.39 2.79 -2.91
C ARG A 136 -26.88 2.61 -3.14
N GLY A 137 -27.61 2.36 -2.07
CA GLY A 137 -29.05 2.10 -2.13
C GLY A 137 -29.43 0.64 -2.40
N CYS A 138 -28.49 -0.23 -2.73
CA CYS A 138 -28.74 -1.67 -2.77
C CYS A 138 -29.08 -2.19 -1.37
N LYS A 139 -29.96 -3.19 -1.33
CA LYS A 139 -30.42 -3.79 -0.07
C LYS A 139 -29.20 -4.25 0.76
N HIS A 140 -29.17 -3.85 2.03
CA HIS A 140 -28.14 -4.16 3.00
C HIS A 140 -26.77 -3.51 2.76
N VAL A 141 -26.60 -2.64 1.78
CA VAL A 141 -25.40 -1.80 1.67
C VAL A 141 -25.55 -0.63 2.62
N LYS A 142 -24.65 -0.57 3.62
CA LYS A 142 -24.65 0.46 4.66
C LYS A 142 -23.80 1.67 4.26
N ASP A 143 -22.63 1.39 3.69
CA ASP A 143 -21.70 2.43 3.27
C ASP A 143 -20.81 1.95 2.12
N VAL A 144 -20.37 2.87 1.27
CA VAL A 144 -19.42 2.64 0.18
C VAL A 144 -18.36 3.71 0.25
N ARG A 145 -17.11 3.30 0.38
CA ARG A 145 -15.91 4.15 0.43
C ARG A 145 -14.95 3.73 -0.66
N ASN A 146 -14.28 4.69 -1.29
CA ASN A 146 -13.21 4.39 -2.25
C ASN A 146 -12.11 5.45 -2.19
N TYR A 147 -10.95 5.10 -2.72
CA TYR A 147 -9.87 6.01 -3.08
C TYR A 147 -9.02 5.36 -4.18
N GLY A 148 -8.77 6.07 -5.29
CA GLY A 148 -8.11 5.46 -6.43
C GLY A 148 -8.81 4.16 -6.84
N LEU A 149 -8.06 3.08 -6.96
CA LEU A 149 -8.57 1.76 -7.36
C LEU A 149 -8.86 0.81 -6.17
N VAL A 150 -9.11 1.35 -4.99
CA VAL A 150 -9.58 0.56 -3.85
C VAL A 150 -10.99 1.00 -3.45
N ALA A 151 -11.81 0.04 -3.06
CA ALA A 151 -13.14 0.32 -2.53
C ALA A 151 -13.44 -0.58 -1.33
N GLY A 152 -14.22 -0.06 -0.39
CA GLY A 152 -14.78 -0.79 0.73
C GLY A 152 -16.31 -0.67 0.70
N ILE A 153 -16.98 -1.79 0.64
CA ILE A 153 -18.45 -1.86 0.68
C ILE A 153 -18.84 -2.45 2.03
N GLU A 154 -19.44 -1.63 2.88
CA GLU A 154 -19.89 -2.04 4.20
C GLU A 154 -21.32 -2.56 4.11
N LEU A 155 -21.52 -3.76 4.58
CA LEU A 155 -22.83 -4.38 4.63
C LEU A 155 -23.38 -4.36 6.07
N GLU A 156 -24.70 -4.22 6.19
CA GLU A 156 -25.39 -4.35 7.47
C GLU A 156 -25.10 -5.70 8.11
N SER A 157 -24.75 -5.69 9.38
CA SER A 157 -24.54 -6.91 10.15
C SER A 157 -25.86 -7.69 10.33
N MET A 158 -25.76 -9.01 10.39
CA MET A 158 -26.87 -9.82 10.89
C MET A 158 -26.89 -9.75 12.43
N PRO A 159 -28.07 -9.67 13.07
CA PRO A 159 -28.16 -9.46 14.52
C PRO A 159 -27.33 -10.43 15.35
N ASP A 160 -27.36 -11.71 15.03
CA ASP A 160 -26.69 -12.76 15.79
C ASP A 160 -25.40 -13.29 15.15
N ALA A 161 -24.98 -12.70 14.04
CA ALA A 161 -23.83 -13.14 13.30
C ALA A 161 -23.11 -11.98 12.57
N PRO A 162 -22.39 -11.10 13.32
CA PRO A 162 -21.61 -10.01 12.72
C PRO A 162 -20.63 -10.53 11.67
N GLY A 163 -20.59 -9.86 10.51
CA GLY A 163 -19.70 -10.22 9.40
C GLY A 163 -20.20 -11.37 8.50
N LYS A 164 -21.16 -12.17 8.91
CA LYS A 164 -21.65 -13.31 8.12
C LYS A 164 -22.17 -12.89 6.74
N ARG A 165 -22.91 -11.77 6.65
CA ARG A 165 -23.41 -11.26 5.37
C ARG A 165 -22.27 -10.94 4.39
N ALA A 166 -21.21 -10.26 4.84
CA ALA A 166 -20.06 -9.96 4.02
C ALA A 166 -19.32 -11.23 3.58
N TYR A 167 -19.21 -12.21 4.48
CA TYR A 167 -18.60 -13.50 4.15
C TYR A 167 -19.45 -14.29 3.12
N GLU A 168 -20.76 -14.29 3.24
CA GLU A 168 -21.65 -14.96 2.27
C GLU A 168 -21.57 -14.30 0.87
N VAL A 169 -21.44 -12.98 0.79
CA VAL A 169 -21.18 -12.28 -0.47
C VAL A 169 -19.83 -12.69 -1.04
N PHE A 170 -18.78 -12.65 -0.22
CA PHE A 170 -17.43 -13.05 -0.63
C PHE A 170 -17.38 -14.47 -1.21
N VAL A 171 -18.09 -15.42 -0.61
CA VAL A 171 -18.12 -16.83 -1.08
C VAL A 171 -18.88 -16.99 -2.40
N ARG A 172 -19.77 -16.04 -2.75
CA ARG A 172 -20.58 -16.11 -3.98
C ARG A 172 -19.98 -15.37 -5.17
N CYS A 173 -18.98 -14.50 -4.95
CA CYS A 173 -18.22 -13.77 -5.97
C CYS A 173 -16.97 -14.54 -6.40
#